data_5e9e5379821f18246d09e73efba387e0
#
_entry.id   5e9e5379821f18246d09e73efba387e0
#
_cell.length_a   1.000
_cell.length_b   1.000
_cell.length_c   1.000
_cell.angle_alpha   90.00
_cell.angle_beta   90.00
_cell.angle_gamma   90.00
#
_symmetry.space_group_name_H-M   'P 1'
#
loop_
_entity.id
_entity.type
_entity.pdbx_description
1 polymer ?
#
loop_
_entity_poly.entity_id
_entity_poly.type
_entity_poly.pdbx_seq_one_letter_code
_entity_poly.pdbx_strand_id
1 'polypeptide(L)'
;IKATEKNAKIVAMGDFNDYADDKSLQNIYEHGMINISRNAKGRNGAKGTYRYQGECGSLDQILVSNNLVSKVQQCRINDTSFLIEEDTKYGGVKPHRFYNGMRYNGGFSDHLPLILDLLF
;
A
#
# COMPACT_ATOMS: atom_id res chain seq x y z
N ILE A 1 -21.99 6.25 -4.77
CA ILE A 1 -22.32 4.94 -5.40
C ILE A 1 -23.23 4.13 -4.50
N LYS A 2 -22.92 3.99 -3.22
CA LYS A 2 -23.76 3.22 -2.28
C LYS A 2 -25.12 3.85 -2.02
N ALA A 3 -25.26 5.16 -2.25
CA ALA A 3 -26.55 5.83 -2.14
C ALA A 3 -27.54 5.37 -3.21
N THR A 4 -27.03 4.97 -4.39
CA THR A 4 -27.84 4.47 -5.50
C THR A 4 -27.89 2.95 -5.59
N GLU A 5 -26.89 2.26 -5.02
CA GLU A 5 -26.85 0.81 -5.02
C GLU A 5 -26.29 0.31 -3.67
N LYS A 6 -27.16 -0.29 -2.85
CA LYS A 6 -26.82 -0.74 -1.49
C LYS A 6 -25.78 -1.84 -1.45
N ASN A 7 -25.72 -2.70 -2.48
CA ASN A 7 -24.84 -3.86 -2.54
C ASN A 7 -23.67 -3.65 -3.51
N ALA A 8 -23.32 -2.40 -3.80
CA ALA A 8 -22.22 -2.09 -4.68
C ALA A 8 -20.92 -2.68 -4.13
N LYS A 9 -20.14 -3.31 -5.00
CA LYS A 9 -18.81 -3.84 -4.70
C LYS A 9 -17.80 -2.77 -5.08
N ILE A 10 -17.13 -2.22 -4.07
CA ILE A 10 -16.27 -1.04 -4.25
C ILE A 10 -14.86 -1.37 -3.80
N VAL A 11 -13.88 -1.00 -4.62
CA VAL A 11 -12.45 -1.00 -4.26
C VAL A 11 -11.95 0.44 -4.38
N ALA A 12 -11.41 0.98 -3.30
CA ALA A 12 -10.75 2.27 -3.29
C ALA A 12 -9.26 2.05 -3.03
N MET A 13 -8.42 2.52 -3.93
CA MET A 13 -6.98 2.29 -3.83
C MET A 13 -6.18 3.50 -4.30
N GLY A 14 -4.99 3.64 -3.77
CA GLY A 14 -4.06 4.66 -4.17
C GLY A 14 -3.22 5.19 -3.02
N ASP A 15 -2.49 6.25 -3.30
CA ASP A 15 -1.72 6.99 -2.30
C ASP A 15 -2.66 7.98 -1.61
N PHE A 16 -3.06 7.65 -0.39
CA PHE A 16 -3.90 8.54 0.43
C PHE A 16 -3.07 9.58 1.16
N ASN A 17 -1.74 9.47 1.11
CA ASN A 17 -0.81 10.31 1.85
C ASN A 17 -1.10 10.32 3.36
N ASP A 18 -1.73 9.26 3.85
CA ASP A 18 -2.13 9.05 5.24
C ASP A 18 -1.96 7.60 5.64
N TYR A 19 -1.73 7.36 6.92
CA TYR A 19 -1.64 6.01 7.47
C TYR A 19 -3.02 5.43 7.78
N ALA A 20 -3.09 4.11 7.92
CA ALA A 20 -4.35 3.37 8.09
C ALA A 20 -5.20 3.86 9.28
N ASP A 21 -4.57 4.40 10.33
CA ASP A 21 -5.26 4.85 11.53
C ASP A 21 -5.54 6.36 11.54
N ASP A 22 -5.22 7.08 10.46
CA ASP A 22 -5.46 8.51 10.39
C ASP A 22 -6.94 8.85 10.22
N LYS A 23 -7.34 10.05 10.66
CA LYS A 23 -8.74 10.47 10.69
C LYS A 23 -9.43 10.42 9.34
N SER A 24 -8.73 10.77 8.27
CA SER A 24 -9.31 10.75 6.92
C SER A 24 -9.76 9.34 6.54
N LEU A 25 -8.98 8.32 6.89
CA LEU A 25 -9.31 6.93 6.62
C LEU A 25 -10.36 6.40 7.59
N GLN A 26 -10.34 6.81 8.85
CA GLN A 26 -11.37 6.44 9.83
C GLN A 26 -12.76 6.85 9.36
N ASN A 27 -12.88 8.04 8.78
CA ASN A 27 -14.14 8.51 8.22
C ASN A 27 -14.65 7.59 7.10
N ILE A 28 -13.75 7.08 6.25
CA ILE A 28 -14.11 6.12 5.20
C ILE A 28 -14.54 4.78 5.82
N TYR A 29 -13.88 4.33 6.88
CA TYR A 29 -14.24 3.09 7.56
C TYR A 29 -15.66 3.12 8.14
N GLU A 30 -16.08 4.27 8.67
CA GLU A 30 -17.43 4.48 9.20
C GLU A 30 -18.51 4.28 8.13
N HIS A 31 -18.17 4.41 6.85
CA HIS A 31 -19.08 4.23 5.73
C HIS A 31 -19.03 2.81 5.13
N GLY A 32 -18.48 1.85 5.87
CA GLY A 32 -18.52 0.44 5.49
C GLY A 32 -17.38 -0.02 4.61
N MET A 33 -16.30 0.73 4.53
CA MET A 33 -15.09 0.31 3.83
C MET A 33 -14.10 -0.30 4.81
N ILE A 34 -13.41 -1.34 4.37
CA ILE A 34 -12.44 -2.07 5.19
C ILE A 34 -11.06 -1.98 4.54
N ASN A 35 -10.08 -1.58 5.32
CA ASN A 35 -8.70 -1.51 4.84
C ASN A 35 -8.06 -2.91 4.92
N ILE A 36 -7.83 -3.51 3.76
CA ILE A 36 -7.21 -4.83 3.65
C ILE A 36 -5.70 -4.77 3.47
N SER A 37 -5.14 -3.58 3.31
CA SER A 37 -3.70 -3.37 3.13
C SER A 37 -2.96 -3.10 4.44
N ARG A 38 -3.66 -3.01 5.57
CA ARG A 38 -3.12 -2.61 6.87
C ARG A 38 -1.86 -3.39 7.27
N ASN A 39 -1.83 -4.68 7.01
CA ASN A 39 -0.71 -5.56 7.36
C ASN A 39 0.02 -6.11 6.13
N ALA A 40 -0.14 -5.47 4.98
CA ALA A 40 0.52 -5.92 3.75
C ALA A 40 2.04 -5.82 3.88
N LYS A 41 2.72 -6.86 3.39
CA LYS A 41 4.19 -6.94 3.37
C LYS A 41 4.65 -7.49 2.03
N GLY A 42 5.93 -7.30 1.73
CA GLY A 42 6.56 -7.88 0.56
C GLY A 42 7.19 -9.24 0.85
N ARG A 43 7.45 -10.00 -0.20
CA ARG A 43 8.09 -11.30 -0.11
C ARG A 43 9.62 -11.20 0.00
N ASN A 44 10.18 -10.06 -0.37
CA ASN A 44 11.62 -9.81 -0.39
C ASN A 44 12.06 -8.81 0.70
N GLY A 45 11.28 -8.70 1.77
CA GLY A 45 11.65 -7.94 2.95
C GLY A 45 11.00 -6.58 3.11
N ALA A 46 10.18 -6.11 2.16
CA ALA A 46 9.51 -4.83 2.30
C ALA A 46 8.45 -4.89 3.41
N LYS A 47 8.47 -3.89 4.28
CA LYS A 47 7.56 -3.78 5.44
C LYS A 47 6.56 -2.63 5.28
N GLY A 48 6.68 -1.82 4.25
CA GLY A 48 5.79 -0.73 3.93
C GLY A 48 6.00 -0.30 2.49
N THR A 49 5.08 0.48 1.96
CA THR A 49 5.14 0.96 0.57
C THR A 49 6.08 2.15 0.39
N TYR A 50 6.47 2.79 1.48
CA TYR A 50 7.34 3.95 1.50
C TYR A 50 8.36 3.81 2.62
N ARG A 51 9.55 4.37 2.43
CA ARG A 51 10.59 4.33 3.46
C ARG A 51 11.34 5.65 3.49
N TYR A 52 11.51 6.20 4.68
CA TYR A 52 12.26 7.42 4.91
C TYR A 52 13.17 7.25 6.13
N GLN A 53 14.46 7.44 5.92
CA GLN A 53 15.49 7.35 6.97
C GLN A 53 15.39 6.06 7.80
N GLY A 54 15.16 4.93 7.13
CA GLY A 54 15.09 3.62 7.77
C GLY A 54 13.72 3.26 8.35
N GLU A 55 12.78 4.19 8.39
CA GLU A 55 11.42 3.93 8.85
C GLU A 55 10.49 3.62 7.69
N CYS A 56 9.84 2.47 7.76
CA CYS A 56 8.85 2.06 6.76
C CYS A 56 7.49 2.60 7.14
N GLY A 57 6.76 3.08 6.12
CA GLY A 57 5.39 3.55 6.27
C GLY A 57 4.54 3.06 5.12
N SER A 58 3.24 2.98 5.33
CA SER A 58 2.29 2.58 4.29
C SER A 58 1.31 3.71 4.06
N LEU A 59 1.68 4.62 3.14
CA LEU A 59 0.85 5.74 2.72
C LEU A 59 -0.13 5.33 1.63
N ASP A 60 0.16 4.22 0.95
CA ASP A 60 -0.69 3.65 -0.07
C ASP A 60 -1.64 2.65 0.58
N GLN A 61 -2.90 2.71 0.24
CA GLN A 61 -3.95 1.93 0.88
C GLN A 61 -4.84 1.27 -0.16
N ILE A 62 -5.39 0.11 0.20
CA ILE A 62 -6.47 -0.55 -0.55
C ILE A 62 -7.60 -0.82 0.43
N LEU A 63 -8.76 -0.27 0.13
CA LEU A 63 -9.97 -0.46 0.91
C LEU A 63 -11.02 -1.14 0.04
N VAL A 64 -11.76 -2.06 0.63
CA VAL A 64 -12.84 -2.74 -0.07
C VAL A 64 -14.14 -2.59 0.71
N SER A 65 -15.26 -2.64 -0.02
CA SER A 65 -16.57 -2.69 0.62
C SER A 65 -16.72 -3.99 1.39
N ASN A 66 -17.55 -3.97 2.44
CA ASN A 66 -17.73 -5.11 3.33
C ASN A 66 -18.09 -6.40 2.59
N ASN A 67 -18.87 -6.29 1.52
CA ASN A 67 -19.30 -7.46 0.71
C ASN A 67 -18.19 -8.04 -0.17
N LEU A 68 -17.02 -7.44 -0.25
CA LEU A 68 -15.86 -7.98 -0.96
C LEU A 68 -14.85 -8.68 -0.07
N VAL A 69 -14.93 -8.51 1.24
CA VAL A 69 -13.90 -9.03 2.16
C VAL A 69 -13.71 -10.54 2.00
N SER A 70 -14.80 -11.29 1.82
CA SER A 70 -14.72 -12.75 1.65
C SER A 70 -14.07 -13.17 0.34
N LYS A 71 -13.91 -12.25 -0.61
CA LYS A 71 -13.29 -12.52 -1.92
C LYS A 71 -11.80 -12.18 -1.95
N VAL A 72 -11.27 -11.56 -0.88
CA VAL A 72 -9.86 -11.21 -0.80
C VAL A 72 -9.04 -12.47 -0.57
N GLN A 73 -8.14 -12.77 -1.51
CA GLN A 73 -7.19 -13.88 -1.39
C GLN A 73 -5.90 -13.42 -0.75
N GLN A 74 -5.39 -12.28 -1.21
CA GLN A 74 -4.10 -11.77 -0.77
C GLN A 74 -4.02 -10.28 -1.02
N CYS A 75 -3.39 -9.56 -0.10
CA CYS A 75 -2.93 -8.19 -0.32
C CYS A 75 -1.47 -8.12 0.11
N ARG A 76 -0.60 -7.71 -0.79
CA ARG A 76 0.84 -7.67 -0.54
C ARG A 76 1.51 -6.48 -1.21
N ILE A 77 2.71 -6.16 -0.74
CA ILE A 77 3.57 -5.16 -1.38
C ILE A 77 4.37 -5.87 -2.48
N ASN A 78 4.40 -5.28 -3.66
CA ASN A 78 5.26 -5.78 -4.74
C ASN A 78 6.66 -5.22 -4.54
N ASP A 79 7.53 -6.05 -4.00
CA ASP A 79 8.94 -5.75 -3.78
C ASP A 79 9.84 -6.64 -4.63
N THR A 80 9.46 -6.82 -5.89
CA THR A 80 10.28 -7.52 -6.89
C THR A 80 11.68 -6.87 -6.93
N SER A 81 12.71 -7.68 -7.15
CA SER A 81 14.11 -7.28 -6.98
C SER A 81 14.51 -5.98 -7.69
N PHE A 82 13.94 -5.69 -8.86
CA PHE A 82 14.27 -4.46 -9.59
C PHE A 82 13.62 -3.20 -9.00
N LEU A 83 12.62 -3.35 -8.12
CA LEU A 83 11.91 -2.24 -7.47
C LEU A 83 12.54 -1.82 -6.15
N ILE A 84 13.44 -2.62 -5.62
CA ILE A 84 14.06 -2.40 -4.30
C ILE A 84 15.57 -2.36 -4.40
N GLU A 85 16.19 -1.78 -3.40
CA GLU A 85 17.64 -1.81 -3.18
C GLU A 85 17.94 -2.04 -1.70
N GLU A 86 19.12 -2.52 -1.40
CA GLU A 86 19.57 -2.69 -0.03
C GLU A 86 19.78 -1.33 0.63
N ASP A 87 19.27 -1.18 1.85
CA ASP A 87 19.49 0.02 2.65
C ASP A 87 20.75 -0.18 3.49
N THR A 88 21.88 0.30 2.98
CA THR A 88 23.17 0.11 3.63
C THR A 88 23.34 0.95 4.90
N LYS A 89 22.55 2.02 5.04
CA LYS A 89 22.62 2.91 6.20
C LYS A 89 21.78 2.41 7.37
N TYR A 90 20.56 1.92 7.10
CA TYR A 90 19.60 1.54 8.13
C TYR A 90 19.27 0.05 8.16
N GLY A 91 19.79 -0.72 7.20
CA GLY A 91 19.51 -2.14 7.06
C GLY A 91 18.19 -2.41 6.34
N GLY A 92 18.01 -3.66 5.87
CA GLY A 92 16.82 -4.06 5.15
C GLY A 92 16.79 -3.55 3.72
N VAL A 93 15.59 -3.43 3.17
CA VAL A 93 15.37 -2.99 1.79
C VAL A 93 14.55 -1.70 1.74
N LYS A 94 14.74 -0.95 0.67
CA LYS A 94 14.01 0.29 0.41
C LYS A 94 13.63 0.38 -1.06
N PRO A 95 12.63 1.20 -1.43
CA PRO A 95 12.31 1.44 -2.83
C PRO A 95 13.53 1.96 -3.60
N HIS A 96 13.74 1.42 -4.80
CA HIS A 96 14.79 1.89 -5.70
C HIS A 96 14.29 3.14 -6.41
N ARG A 97 14.60 4.29 -5.84
CA ARG A 97 14.12 5.60 -6.30
C ARG A 97 14.81 6.04 -7.57
N PHE A 98 14.10 6.83 -8.39
CA PHE A 98 14.69 7.50 -9.55
C PHE A 98 15.74 8.52 -9.10
N TYR A 99 15.42 9.32 -8.08
CA TYR A 99 16.36 10.23 -7.42
C TYR A 99 16.41 9.98 -5.92
N ASN A 100 17.60 10.15 -5.35
CA ASN A 100 17.80 10.28 -3.90
C ASN A 100 18.10 11.75 -3.62
N GLY A 101 17.07 12.51 -3.20
CA GLY A 101 17.18 13.95 -3.16
C GLY A 101 17.43 14.50 -4.55
N MET A 102 18.57 15.16 -4.77
CA MET A 102 18.96 15.71 -6.06
C MET A 102 19.90 14.79 -6.87
N ARG A 103 20.25 13.65 -6.32
CA ARG A 103 21.18 12.70 -6.96
C ARG A 103 20.41 11.65 -7.75
N TYR A 104 20.75 11.51 -9.04
CA TYR A 104 20.20 10.47 -9.89
C TYR A 104 20.57 9.07 -9.40
N ASN A 105 19.58 8.22 -9.19
CA ASN A 105 19.76 6.89 -8.63
C ASN A 105 19.38 5.75 -9.58
N GLY A 106 18.73 6.07 -10.69
CA GLY A 106 18.39 5.10 -11.74
C GLY A 106 17.26 4.13 -11.41
N GLY A 107 16.51 4.37 -10.34
CA GLY A 107 15.40 3.51 -9.94
C GLY A 107 14.08 3.90 -10.59
N PHE A 108 12.98 3.38 -10.02
CA PHE A 108 11.66 3.46 -10.64
C PHE A 108 10.68 4.34 -9.87
N SER A 109 10.67 4.27 -8.53
CA SER A 109 9.71 4.98 -7.71
C SER A 109 10.18 5.07 -6.27
N ASP A 110 9.70 6.07 -5.54
CA ASP A 110 9.88 6.19 -4.09
C ASP A 110 8.81 5.41 -3.31
N HIS A 111 7.81 4.86 -4.00
CA HIS A 111 6.80 3.97 -3.44
C HIS A 111 6.87 2.59 -4.07
N LEU A 112 6.44 1.58 -3.33
CA LEU A 112 6.28 0.22 -3.84
C LEU A 112 4.79 -0.04 -4.13
N PRO A 113 4.46 -0.74 -5.23
CA PRO A 113 3.07 -1.05 -5.54
C PRO A 113 2.45 -1.99 -4.52
N LEU A 114 1.15 -1.82 -4.29
CA LEU A 114 0.32 -2.81 -3.60
C LEU A 114 -0.39 -3.68 -4.62
N ILE A 115 -0.51 -4.97 -4.31
CA ILE A 115 -1.21 -5.94 -5.14
C ILE A 115 -2.35 -6.55 -4.33
N LEU A 116 -3.53 -6.54 -4.92
CA LEU A 116 -4.72 -7.18 -4.36
C LEU A 116 -5.17 -8.29 -5.29
N ASP A 117 -5.30 -9.50 -4.75
CA ASP A 117 -5.87 -10.65 -5.44
C ASP A 117 -7.27 -10.92 -4.92
N LEU A 118 -8.25 -10.88 -5.81
CA LEU A 118 -9.64 -11.22 -5.53
C LEU A 118 -10.03 -12.50 -6.26
N LEU A 119 -10.78 -13.37 -5.61
CA LEU A 119 -11.32 -14.58 -6.22
C LEU A 119 -12.85 -14.59 -6.08
N PHE A 120 -13.50 -14.53 -7.21
CA PHE A 120 -14.96 -14.56 -7.27
C PHE A 120 -15.49 -15.97 -7.52
#